data_25f06719b0761ebcb87f84b92d934fad
#
_entry.id   25f06719b0761ebcb87f84b92d934fad
#
_cell.length_a   1.000
_cell.length_b   1.000
_cell.length_c   1.000
_cell.angle_alpha   90.00
_cell.angle_beta   90.00
_cell.angle_gamma   90.00
#
_symmetry.space_group_name_H-M   'P 1'
#
loop_
_entity.id
_entity.type
_entity.pdbx_description
1 polymer ?
#
loop_
_entity_poly.entity_id
_entity_poly.type
_entity_poly.pdbx_seq_one_letter_code
_entity_poly.pdbx_strand_id
1 'polypeptide(L)'
;LGPIIALFSLTNKEGNVPKVFTPWLTHDNPIDGDQWHLERWPGDTTFIKFKRRTAWLWRNKGYWFDYYYLGRPIGKCLINHGNPDTSDQGCEGVLFQYNENGVWEFYLIYRYPFKKDKCLRIRLGWKLDDTVVGSDKMMMIATSIGIWKSFEEKK
;
A
#
# COMPACT_ATOMS: atom_id res chain seq x y z
N LEU A 1 13.25 -7.31 1.27
CA LEU A 1 13.11 -8.67 1.89
C LEU A 1 11.73 -9.29 1.70
N GLY A 2 10.66 -8.49 1.45
CA GLY A 2 9.29 -8.99 1.33
C GLY A 2 9.12 -10.21 0.38
N PRO A 3 9.64 -10.18 -0.86
CA PRO A 3 9.55 -11.34 -1.76
C PRO A 3 10.25 -12.59 -1.23
N ILE A 4 11.40 -12.41 -0.59
CA ILE A 4 12.14 -13.53 0.02
C ILE A 4 11.34 -14.13 1.18
N ILE A 5 10.77 -13.28 2.01
CA ILE A 5 9.92 -13.69 3.13
C ILE A 5 8.65 -14.39 2.63
N ALA A 6 8.07 -13.93 1.53
CA ALA A 6 6.92 -14.57 0.92
C ALA A 6 7.21 -16.01 0.45
N LEU A 7 8.44 -16.28 0.01
CA LEU A 7 8.88 -17.64 -0.35
C LEU A 7 8.86 -18.60 0.85
N PHE A 8 9.23 -18.11 2.02
CA PHE A 8 9.37 -18.89 3.24
C PHE A 8 8.18 -18.77 4.21
N SER A 9 7.28 -17.82 3.97
CA SER A 9 6.08 -17.65 4.81
C SER A 9 5.04 -18.71 4.46
N LEU A 10 5.32 -19.92 4.90
CA LEU A 10 4.32 -20.99 4.88
C LEU A 10 3.22 -20.60 5.87
N THR A 11 2.01 -20.50 5.40
CA THR A 11 0.86 -20.37 6.28
C THR A 11 0.43 -21.75 6.75
N ASN A 12 -0.04 -21.83 8.00
CA ASN A 12 -0.78 -22.99 8.46
C ASN A 12 -2.15 -23.10 7.73
N LYS A 13 -2.94 -24.12 8.04
CA LYS A 13 -4.26 -24.33 7.40
C LYS A 13 -5.24 -23.17 7.65
N GLU A 14 -5.08 -22.45 8.74
CA GLU A 14 -5.89 -21.28 9.12
C GLU A 14 -5.41 -19.97 8.48
N GLY A 15 -4.37 -20.01 7.64
CA GLY A 15 -3.82 -18.82 6.97
C GLY A 15 -2.85 -17.99 7.83
N ASN A 16 -2.51 -18.47 9.04
CA ASN A 16 -1.57 -17.78 9.91
C ASN A 16 -0.12 -18.06 9.52
N VAL A 17 0.74 -17.06 9.65
CA VAL A 17 2.17 -17.18 9.45
C VAL A 17 2.90 -17.52 10.75
N PRO A 18 4.05 -18.21 10.70
CA PRO A 18 4.90 -18.40 11.86
C PRO A 18 5.25 -17.07 12.54
N LYS A 19 5.33 -17.05 13.87
CA LYS A 19 5.59 -15.83 14.67
C LYS A 19 6.84 -15.05 14.22
N VAL A 20 7.85 -15.73 13.72
CA VAL A 20 9.08 -15.10 13.23
C VAL A 20 8.83 -14.14 12.06
N PHE A 21 7.75 -14.31 11.31
CA PHE A 21 7.37 -13.44 10.19
C PHE A 21 6.37 -12.34 10.57
N THR A 22 5.96 -12.25 11.83
CA THR A 22 5.05 -11.20 12.30
C THR A 22 5.47 -9.78 11.92
N PRO A 23 6.76 -9.39 11.93
CA PRO A 23 7.20 -8.04 11.55
C PRO A 23 6.90 -7.64 10.10
N TRP A 24 6.54 -8.57 9.25
CA TRP A 24 6.23 -8.32 7.83
C TRP A 24 4.74 -8.42 7.51
N LEU A 25 3.91 -8.74 8.50
CA LEU A 25 2.47 -8.78 8.32
C LEU A 25 1.88 -7.37 8.28
N THR A 26 0.73 -7.27 7.65
CA THR A 26 -0.13 -6.10 7.76
C THR A 26 -1.11 -6.29 8.91
N HIS A 27 -1.54 -5.18 9.50
CA HIS A 27 -2.43 -5.19 10.66
C HIS A 27 -3.84 -5.71 10.34
N ASP A 28 -4.36 -5.32 9.20
CA ASP A 28 -5.78 -5.35 8.87
C ASP A 28 -6.15 -6.33 7.76
N ASN A 29 -5.15 -6.95 7.12
CA ASN A 29 -5.41 -7.77 5.95
C ASN A 29 -4.71 -9.13 6.01
N PRO A 30 -5.33 -10.16 5.46
CA PRO A 30 -4.71 -11.46 5.34
C PRO A 30 -3.47 -11.39 4.43
N ILE A 31 -2.48 -12.23 4.72
CA ILE A 31 -1.24 -12.27 3.95
C ILE A 31 -1.45 -12.55 2.44
N ASP A 32 -2.57 -13.10 2.07
CA ASP A 32 -2.96 -13.35 0.68
C ASP A 32 -3.39 -12.09 -0.08
N GLY A 33 -3.41 -10.94 0.60
CA GLY A 33 -3.74 -9.65 0.03
C GLY A 33 -5.21 -9.27 0.16
N ASP A 34 -5.52 -8.09 -0.35
CA ASP A 34 -6.87 -7.55 -0.40
C ASP A 34 -7.68 -8.11 -1.60
N GLN A 35 -8.93 -7.69 -1.69
CA GLN A 35 -9.85 -8.07 -2.77
C GLN A 35 -9.22 -7.92 -4.17
N TRP A 36 -8.47 -6.83 -4.41
CA TRP A 36 -7.80 -6.57 -5.69
C TRP A 36 -6.74 -7.61 -6.06
N HIS A 37 -6.04 -8.15 -5.07
CA HIS A 37 -5.08 -9.23 -5.28
C HIS A 37 -5.78 -10.53 -5.60
N LEU A 38 -6.93 -10.80 -4.95
CA LEU A 38 -7.75 -11.98 -5.22
C LEU A 38 -8.32 -11.96 -6.65
N GLU A 39 -8.84 -10.81 -7.08
CA GLU A 39 -9.38 -10.61 -8.42
C GLU A 39 -8.30 -10.69 -9.50
N ARG A 40 -7.13 -10.12 -9.23
CA ARG A 40 -6.01 -10.13 -10.18
C ARG A 40 -5.41 -11.52 -10.40
N TRP A 41 -5.38 -12.34 -9.35
CA TRP A 41 -4.86 -13.70 -9.38
C TRP A 41 -5.84 -14.66 -8.71
N PRO A 42 -6.90 -15.05 -9.43
CA PRO A 42 -7.92 -15.97 -8.90
C PRO A 42 -7.37 -17.38 -8.71
N GLY A 43 -7.94 -18.11 -7.74
CA GLY A 43 -7.57 -19.47 -7.42
C GLY A 43 -6.70 -19.62 -6.18
N ASP A 44 -6.48 -20.87 -5.74
CA ASP A 44 -5.85 -21.20 -4.47
C ASP A 44 -4.62 -22.12 -4.57
N THR A 45 -4.05 -22.24 -5.76
CA THR A 45 -2.80 -23.00 -5.91
C THR A 45 -1.67 -22.30 -5.15
N THR A 46 -0.70 -23.08 -4.69
CA THR A 46 0.49 -22.57 -3.98
C THR A 46 1.19 -21.46 -4.76
N PHE A 47 1.25 -21.58 -6.08
CA PHE A 47 1.91 -20.58 -6.92
C PHE A 47 1.10 -19.27 -7.01
N ILE A 48 -0.23 -19.35 -7.09
CA ILE A 48 -1.10 -18.18 -7.09
C ILE A 48 -1.04 -17.48 -5.73
N LYS A 49 -1.12 -18.22 -4.63
CA LYS A 49 -0.94 -17.68 -3.28
C LYS A 49 0.42 -17.00 -3.13
N PHE A 50 1.48 -17.62 -3.61
CA PHE A 50 2.81 -17.02 -3.61
C PHE A 50 2.86 -15.68 -4.36
N LYS A 51 2.26 -15.59 -5.55
CA LYS A 51 2.17 -14.33 -6.32
C LYS A 51 1.44 -13.24 -5.53
N ARG A 52 0.27 -13.55 -4.97
CA ARG A 52 -0.51 -12.60 -4.17
C ARG A 52 0.27 -12.10 -2.97
N ARG A 53 0.86 -13.00 -2.19
CA ARG A 53 1.67 -12.69 -1.01
C ARG A 53 2.89 -11.83 -1.33
N THR A 54 3.59 -12.18 -2.39
CA THR A 54 4.75 -11.39 -2.83
C THR A 54 4.34 -9.96 -3.19
N ALA A 55 3.27 -9.80 -3.96
CA ALA A 55 2.78 -8.49 -4.35
C ALA A 55 2.28 -7.68 -3.15
N TRP A 56 1.60 -8.33 -2.21
CA TRP A 56 1.10 -7.72 -1.00
C TRP A 56 2.23 -7.24 -0.08
N LEU A 57 3.19 -8.10 0.23
CA LEU A 57 4.34 -7.77 1.06
C LEU A 57 5.25 -6.73 0.40
N TRP A 58 5.39 -6.77 -0.92
CA TRP A 58 6.11 -5.73 -1.65
C TRP A 58 5.45 -4.37 -1.54
N ARG A 59 4.12 -4.30 -1.66
CA ARG A 59 3.36 -3.06 -1.51
C ARG A 59 3.41 -2.54 -0.07
N ASN A 60 3.31 -3.41 0.91
CA ASN A 60 3.16 -3.07 2.33
C ASN A 60 4.43 -3.37 3.15
N LYS A 61 5.59 -3.33 2.52
CA LYS A 61 6.87 -3.50 3.21
C LYS A 61 7.03 -2.46 4.32
N GLY A 62 7.41 -2.92 5.49
CA GLY A 62 7.61 -2.04 6.65
C GLY A 62 6.33 -1.62 7.37
N TYR A 63 5.15 -2.00 6.89
CA TYR A 63 3.87 -1.64 7.50
C TYR A 63 3.83 -1.97 8.99
N TRP A 64 4.07 -3.22 9.33
CA TRP A 64 3.99 -3.68 10.70
C TRP A 64 5.05 -3.01 11.58
N PHE A 65 6.27 -2.85 11.08
CA PHE A 65 7.35 -2.19 11.79
C PHE A 65 7.01 -0.73 12.10
N ASP A 66 6.54 0.02 11.11
CA ASP A 66 6.18 1.43 11.28
C ASP A 66 4.95 1.57 12.19
N TYR A 67 3.95 0.73 12.01
CA TYR A 67 2.71 0.76 12.77
C TYR A 67 2.91 0.38 14.25
N TYR A 68 3.60 -0.72 14.52
CA TYR A 68 3.70 -1.25 15.87
C TYR A 68 4.98 -0.86 16.61
N TYR A 69 6.14 -0.87 15.95
CA TYR A 69 7.40 -0.56 16.63
C TYR A 69 7.69 0.93 16.70
N LEU A 70 7.53 1.66 15.60
CA LEU A 70 7.75 3.10 15.62
C LEU A 70 6.57 3.82 16.26
N GLY A 71 5.35 3.32 16.09
CA GLY A 71 4.15 3.79 16.78
C GLY A 71 3.88 5.28 16.60
N ARG A 72 4.21 5.83 15.43
CA ARG A 72 4.01 7.26 15.17
C ARG A 72 2.60 7.52 14.70
N PRO A 73 1.81 8.33 15.42
CA PRO A 73 0.46 8.67 14.99
C PRO A 73 0.51 9.53 13.73
N ILE A 74 -0.57 9.48 12.94
CA ILE A 74 -0.76 10.40 11.82
C ILE A 74 -1.03 11.78 12.42
N GLY A 75 -0.08 12.69 12.27
CA GLY A 75 -0.17 14.07 12.73
C GLY A 75 -0.81 14.99 11.68
N LYS A 76 -0.93 16.25 12.03
CA LYS A 76 -1.46 17.27 11.12
C LYS A 76 -0.58 17.43 9.90
N CYS A 77 -1.19 17.58 8.73
CA CYS A 77 -0.52 18.00 7.53
C CYS A 77 -0.07 19.46 7.67
N LEU A 78 1.22 19.74 7.53
CA LEU A 78 1.79 21.08 7.57
C LEU A 78 1.93 21.68 6.17
N ILE A 79 2.24 20.84 5.20
CA ILE A 79 2.46 21.23 3.80
C ILE A 79 1.66 20.28 2.91
N ASN A 80 0.87 20.87 2.04
CA ASN A 80 0.13 20.14 1.02
C ASN A 80 0.31 20.88 -0.31
N HIS A 81 1.00 20.26 -1.26
CA HIS A 81 1.19 20.77 -2.60
C HIS A 81 0.59 19.82 -3.62
N GLY A 82 -0.11 20.38 -4.59
CA GLY A 82 -0.72 19.65 -5.68
C GLY A 82 -2.20 19.35 -5.43
N ASN A 83 -2.68 18.27 -6.03
CA ASN A 83 -4.09 17.90 -5.95
C ASN A 83 -4.31 16.84 -4.86
N PRO A 84 -5.05 17.14 -3.78
CA PRO A 84 -5.33 16.21 -2.69
C PRO A 84 -6.14 14.98 -3.14
N ASP A 85 -6.91 15.09 -4.22
CA ASP A 85 -7.70 13.99 -4.77
C ASP A 85 -6.90 13.04 -5.68
N THR A 86 -5.57 13.24 -5.80
CA THR A 86 -4.71 12.40 -6.62
C THR A 86 -4.79 10.93 -6.19
N SER A 87 -5.35 10.10 -7.05
CA SER A 87 -5.56 8.68 -6.79
C SER A 87 -5.79 7.90 -8.07
N ASP A 88 -5.38 6.63 -8.12
CA ASP A 88 -5.73 5.72 -9.23
C ASP A 88 -7.24 5.35 -9.27
N GLN A 89 -7.99 5.75 -8.24
CA GLN A 89 -9.46 5.67 -8.15
C GLN A 89 -10.09 7.06 -8.00
N GLY A 90 -9.51 8.06 -8.59
CA GLY A 90 -9.96 9.44 -8.43
C GLY A 90 -9.47 10.33 -9.55
N CYS A 91 -8.43 11.09 -9.28
CA CYS A 91 -7.86 12.08 -10.18
C CYS A 91 -6.41 11.80 -10.54
N GLU A 92 -6.06 12.09 -11.78
CA GLU A 92 -4.65 12.21 -12.18
C GLU A 92 -4.04 13.47 -11.58
N GLY A 93 -2.73 13.45 -11.34
CA GLY A 93 -2.01 14.60 -10.82
C GLY A 93 -0.83 14.23 -9.95
N VAL A 94 -0.40 15.21 -9.19
CA VAL A 94 0.69 15.10 -8.21
C VAL A 94 0.19 15.60 -6.88
N LEU A 95 0.52 14.87 -5.82
CA LEU A 95 0.32 15.28 -4.44
C LEU A 95 1.64 15.12 -3.69
N PHE A 96 2.04 16.14 -2.96
CA PHE A 96 3.10 16.08 -1.97
C PHE A 96 2.59 16.60 -0.65
N GLN A 97 2.71 15.79 0.38
CA GLN A 97 2.31 16.13 1.75
C GLN A 97 3.48 15.95 2.71
N TYR A 98 3.52 16.80 3.73
CA TYR A 98 4.47 16.72 4.84
C TYR A 98 3.74 17.02 6.13
N ASN A 99 3.93 16.22 7.17
CA ASN A 99 3.24 16.37 8.43
C ASN A 99 4.14 16.82 9.58
N GLU A 100 3.52 17.17 10.72
CA GLU A 100 4.20 17.63 11.94
C GLU A 100 5.15 16.59 12.55
N ASN A 101 4.99 15.30 12.21
CA ASN A 101 5.85 14.23 12.69
C ASN A 101 7.09 14.00 11.81
N GLY A 102 7.36 14.88 10.86
CA GLY A 102 8.55 14.83 10.02
C GLY A 102 8.50 13.77 8.93
N VAL A 103 7.33 13.30 8.56
CA VAL A 103 7.15 12.32 7.48
C VAL A 103 6.42 12.94 6.31
N TRP A 104 6.61 12.34 5.16
CA TRP A 104 6.13 12.87 3.88
C TRP A 104 5.52 11.79 3.02
N GLU A 105 4.66 12.22 2.11
CA GLU A 105 4.09 11.43 1.04
C GLU A 105 4.28 12.14 -0.28
N PHE A 106 4.72 11.41 -1.28
CA PHE A 106 4.66 11.81 -2.68
C PHE A 106 3.78 10.83 -3.44
N TYR A 107 2.79 11.35 -4.15
CA TYR A 107 1.88 10.55 -4.94
C TYR A 107 1.73 11.15 -6.34
N LEU A 108 2.02 10.36 -7.36
CA LEU A 108 1.88 10.72 -8.77
C LEU A 108 0.95 9.72 -9.45
N ILE A 109 -0.05 10.23 -10.12
CA ILE A 109 -0.88 9.50 -11.07
C ILE A 109 -0.75 10.18 -12.44
N TYR A 110 -0.21 9.46 -13.40
CA TYR A 110 -0.14 9.89 -14.79
C TYR A 110 -0.95 8.93 -15.65
N ARG A 111 -2.08 9.41 -16.15
CA ARG A 111 -2.98 8.67 -17.02
C ARG A 111 -2.41 8.59 -18.42
N TYR A 112 -2.38 7.42 -19.02
CA TYR A 112 -1.85 7.26 -20.36
C TYR A 112 -2.81 7.83 -21.41
N PRO A 113 -2.35 8.72 -22.30
CA PRO A 113 -3.22 9.33 -23.32
C PRO A 113 -3.74 8.31 -24.33
N PHE A 114 -2.98 7.23 -24.59
CA PHE A 114 -3.33 6.16 -25.50
C PHE A 114 -4.17 5.05 -24.84
N LYS A 115 -4.28 5.02 -23.52
CA LYS A 115 -5.02 4.00 -22.76
C LYS A 115 -5.60 4.62 -21.48
N LYS A 116 -6.75 5.26 -21.64
CA LYS A 116 -7.37 6.10 -20.59
C LYS A 116 -7.82 5.36 -19.33
N ASP A 117 -7.98 4.04 -19.39
CA ASP A 117 -8.27 3.17 -18.26
C ASP A 117 -6.99 2.66 -17.54
N LYS A 118 -5.81 3.17 -17.93
CA LYS A 118 -4.52 2.81 -17.36
C LYS A 118 -3.70 4.03 -16.99
N CYS A 119 -2.90 3.87 -15.93
CA CYS A 119 -2.02 4.92 -15.43
C CYS A 119 -0.68 4.38 -14.93
N LEU A 120 0.30 5.27 -14.91
CA LEU A 120 1.48 5.16 -14.07
C LEU A 120 1.09 5.66 -12.68
N ARG A 121 1.36 4.86 -11.66
CA ARG A 121 1.23 5.24 -10.26
C ARG A 121 2.58 5.16 -9.57
N ILE A 122 3.01 6.24 -8.97
CA ILE A 122 4.16 6.30 -8.09
C ILE A 122 3.70 6.84 -6.74
N ARG A 123 3.91 6.07 -5.69
CA ARG A 123 3.67 6.49 -4.31
C ARG A 123 4.93 6.23 -3.51
N LEU A 124 5.47 7.26 -2.85
CA LEU A 124 6.70 7.19 -2.06
C LEU A 124 6.44 7.77 -0.68
N GLY A 125 7.14 7.25 0.32
CA GLY A 125 7.04 7.72 1.69
C GLY A 125 5.93 7.04 2.48
N TRP A 126 5.15 7.80 3.22
CA TRP A 126 4.11 7.31 4.12
C TRP A 126 2.72 7.59 3.58
N LYS A 127 1.73 6.88 4.11
CA LYS A 127 0.33 7.15 3.80
C LYS A 127 -0.19 8.20 4.77
N LEU A 128 -0.41 9.41 4.26
CA LEU A 128 -0.90 10.58 5.01
C LEU A 128 -2.34 10.95 4.59
N ASP A 129 -3.17 9.95 4.39
CA ASP A 129 -4.55 10.11 3.96
C ASP A 129 -5.39 10.79 5.04
N ASP A 130 -6.04 11.91 4.70
CA ASP A 130 -6.88 12.70 5.61
C ASP A 130 -8.06 11.92 6.19
N THR A 131 -8.53 10.88 5.51
CA THR A 131 -9.58 10.00 6.03
C THR A 131 -9.12 9.22 7.27
N VAL A 132 -7.81 9.21 7.52
CA VAL A 132 -7.16 8.53 8.64
C VAL A 132 -6.68 9.52 9.69
N VAL A 133 -6.62 10.82 9.36
CA VAL A 133 -6.25 11.89 10.30
C VAL A 133 -7.29 11.98 11.42
N GLY A 134 -6.81 11.98 12.67
CA GLY A 134 -7.68 12.01 13.85
C GLY A 134 -8.19 10.64 14.29
N SER A 135 -7.82 9.56 13.60
CA SER A 135 -7.98 8.20 14.11
C SER A 135 -6.75 7.81 14.96
N ASP A 136 -6.94 6.86 15.87
CA ASP A 136 -5.82 6.25 16.64
C ASP A 136 -4.87 5.42 15.78
N LYS A 137 -4.94 5.60 14.46
CA LYS A 137 -4.11 4.85 13.51
C LYS A 137 -2.71 5.43 13.42
N MET A 138 -1.77 4.52 13.36
CA MET A 138 -0.37 4.85 13.19
C MET A 138 -0.03 5.01 11.71
N MET A 139 1.00 5.77 11.43
CA MET A 139 1.53 5.94 10.07
C MET A 139 2.03 4.62 9.48
N MET A 140 1.95 4.52 8.18
CA MET A 140 2.38 3.34 7.43
C MET A 140 3.23 3.75 6.25
N ILE A 141 4.35 3.07 6.04
CA ILE A 141 5.14 3.24 4.83
C ILE A 141 4.32 2.70 3.63
N ALA A 142 4.12 3.54 2.63
CA ALA A 142 3.33 3.25 1.45
C ALA A 142 4.12 3.53 0.17
N THR A 143 5.18 2.77 -0.06
CA THR A 143 6.01 2.94 -1.26
C THR A 143 5.65 1.89 -2.30
N SER A 144 5.14 2.35 -3.43
CA SER A 144 4.79 1.47 -4.55
C SER A 144 4.94 2.18 -5.90
N ILE A 145 5.38 1.43 -6.90
CA ILE A 145 5.43 1.87 -8.30
C ILE A 145 4.64 0.86 -9.13
N GLY A 146 3.66 1.36 -9.86
CA GLY A 146 2.84 0.55 -10.77
C GLY A 146 2.77 1.20 -12.14
N ILE A 147 3.49 0.63 -13.10
CA ILE A 147 3.57 1.19 -14.47
C ILE A 147 2.33 0.91 -15.33
N TRP A 148 1.45 0.02 -14.89
CA TRP A 148 0.24 -0.36 -15.65
C TRP A 148 -0.94 -0.62 -14.72
N LYS A 149 -1.27 0.40 -13.90
CA LYS A 149 -2.39 0.31 -12.97
C LYS A 149 -3.70 0.62 -13.67
N SER A 150 -4.78 0.01 -13.21
CA SER A 150 -6.11 0.44 -13.62
C SER A 150 -6.37 1.85 -13.07
N PHE A 151 -6.99 2.68 -13.88
CA PHE A 151 -7.43 4.01 -13.52
C PHE A 151 -8.94 4.08 -13.62
N GLU A 152 -9.57 4.50 -12.54
CA GLU A 152 -11.01 4.72 -12.45
C GLU A 152 -11.24 6.18 -12.07
N GLU A 153 -11.81 6.94 -13.00
CA GLU A 153 -12.13 8.34 -12.74
C GLU A 153 -13.27 8.44 -11.73
N LYS A 154 -13.07 9.18 -10.66
CA LYS A 154 -14.11 9.46 -9.69
C LYS A 154 -15.16 10.36 -10.37
N LYS A 155 -16.39 9.86 -10.48
CA LYS A 155 -17.52 10.60 -11.03
C LYS A 155 -18.08 11.62 -10.02
#